data_e23ff32e7f23955512c7e4a880ca3d5f
#
_entry.id   e23ff32e7f23955512c7e4a880ca3d5f
#
_cell.length_a   1.000
_cell.length_b   1.000
_cell.length_c   1.000
_cell.angle_alpha   90.00
_cell.angle_beta   90.00
_cell.angle_gamma   90.00
#
_symmetry.space_group_name_H-M   'P 1'
#
loop_
_entity.id
_entity.type
_entity.pdbx_description
1 polymer ?
#
loop_
_entity_poly.entity_id
_entity_poly.type
_entity_poly.pdbx_seq_one_letter_code
_entity_poly.pdbx_strand_id
1 'polypeptide(L)'
;MLQQRLEEKTMNAPVPNLSRRNFIVGSSAVTAGLAIGLDLPGFISTANANTASNASAPEIGVWVVIQPNDTVVIRVVRSEMGQGTITGLAQLVAEELECNWSKVTVDYPTPGESLKRKGVWGSFSTGGSRGIRTSEDYVRKGGAAARIMLVQAAANQWGVSPAECVASNSIITHQASGRSVSFGKVAAEAAKLPVPDAKAIQLKDP
;
A
#
# COMPACT_ATOMS: atom_id res chain seq x y z
N MET A 1 15.40 -52.31 20.30
CA MET A 1 14.08 -52.56 20.91
C MET A 1 13.30 -51.29 21.35
N LEU A 2 13.94 -50.24 21.81
CA LEU A 2 13.23 -48.97 22.15
C LEU A 2 12.76 -48.17 20.94
N GLN A 3 13.50 -48.14 19.85
CA GLN A 3 13.11 -47.39 18.62
C GLN A 3 11.92 -47.99 17.91
N GLN A 4 11.77 -49.31 17.84
CA GLN A 4 10.60 -49.95 17.28
C GLN A 4 9.28 -49.69 18.03
N ARG A 5 9.35 -49.49 19.34
CA ARG A 5 8.16 -49.14 20.19
C ARG A 5 7.68 -47.71 19.98
N LEU A 6 8.53 -46.83 19.51
CA LEU A 6 8.14 -45.43 19.25
C LEU A 6 7.46 -45.26 17.87
N GLU A 7 7.87 -46.07 16.87
CA GLU A 7 7.25 -46.04 15.57
C GLU A 7 5.84 -46.69 15.52
N GLU A 8 5.60 -47.74 16.31
CA GLU A 8 4.27 -48.35 16.43
C GLU A 8 3.23 -47.43 17.12
N LYS A 9 3.66 -46.50 17.96
CA LYS A 9 2.77 -45.62 18.74
C LYS A 9 2.28 -44.44 17.92
N THR A 10 2.95 -44.12 16.81
CA THR A 10 2.56 -43.00 15.92
C THR A 10 1.61 -43.42 14.77
N MET A 11 1.52 -44.73 14.49
CA MET A 11 0.67 -45.22 13.38
C MET A 11 -0.80 -45.52 13.74
N ASN A 12 -1.20 -45.41 15.00
CA ASN A 12 -2.56 -45.76 15.46
C ASN A 12 -3.30 -44.61 16.15
N ALA A 13 -3.01 -43.35 15.78
CA ALA A 13 -3.82 -42.24 16.22
C ALA A 13 -5.16 -42.27 15.44
N PRO A 14 -6.33 -42.31 16.14
CA PRO A 14 -7.61 -42.33 15.46
C PRO A 14 -7.75 -41.05 14.62
N VAL A 15 -7.95 -41.20 13.32
CA VAL A 15 -8.27 -40.09 12.43
C VAL A 15 -9.58 -39.47 12.89
N PRO A 16 -9.63 -38.21 13.31
CA PRO A 16 -10.87 -37.60 13.77
C PRO A 16 -11.86 -37.54 12.62
N ASN A 17 -13.02 -38.12 12.83
CA ASN A 17 -14.13 -38.12 11.84
C ASN A 17 -14.79 -36.73 11.86
N LEU A 18 -14.19 -35.78 11.13
CA LEU A 18 -14.66 -34.40 11.03
C LEU A 18 -15.83 -34.34 10.05
N SER A 19 -17.05 -34.15 10.57
CA SER A 19 -18.18 -33.79 9.74
C SER A 19 -17.92 -32.43 9.03
N ARG A 20 -18.52 -32.22 7.86
CA ARG A 20 -18.41 -30.92 7.12
C ARG A 20 -18.74 -29.73 8.01
N ARG A 21 -19.73 -29.87 8.89
CA ARG A 21 -20.11 -28.83 9.85
C ARG A 21 -19.00 -28.57 10.89
N ASN A 22 -18.40 -29.62 11.44
CA ASN A 22 -17.31 -29.49 12.42
C ASN A 22 -16.03 -28.93 11.78
N PHE A 23 -15.79 -29.22 10.49
CA PHE A 23 -14.70 -28.61 9.74
C PHE A 23 -14.92 -27.10 9.56
N ILE A 24 -16.13 -26.67 9.17
CA ILE A 24 -16.45 -25.23 9.00
C ILE A 24 -16.40 -24.50 10.33
N VAL A 25 -16.95 -25.06 11.40
CA VAL A 25 -16.91 -24.46 12.74
C VAL A 25 -15.48 -24.44 13.27
N GLY A 26 -14.71 -25.50 13.05
CA GLY A 26 -13.31 -25.58 13.45
C GLY A 26 -12.42 -24.59 12.70
N SER A 27 -12.61 -24.42 11.39
CA SER A 27 -11.84 -23.45 10.60
C SER A 27 -12.20 -21.99 10.95
N SER A 28 -13.45 -21.68 11.23
CA SER A 28 -13.83 -20.35 11.70
C SER A 28 -13.31 -20.05 13.11
N ALA A 29 -13.26 -21.04 14.00
CA ALA A 29 -12.67 -20.89 15.32
C ALA A 29 -11.14 -20.69 15.26
N VAL A 30 -10.45 -21.37 14.34
CA VAL A 30 -9.01 -21.17 14.11
C VAL A 30 -8.75 -19.77 13.55
N THR A 31 -9.60 -19.29 12.63
CA THR A 31 -9.47 -17.94 12.09
C THR A 31 -9.74 -16.88 13.16
N ALA A 32 -10.73 -17.09 14.03
CA ALA A 32 -10.99 -16.23 15.19
C ALA A 32 -9.90 -16.36 16.27
N GLY A 33 -9.35 -17.56 16.46
CA GLY A 33 -8.24 -17.80 17.41
C GLY A 33 -6.92 -17.14 17.00
N LEU A 34 -6.64 -17.06 15.69
CA LEU A 34 -5.52 -16.28 15.15
C LEU A 34 -5.71 -14.77 15.39
N ALA A 35 -6.94 -14.28 15.44
CA ALA A 35 -7.24 -12.89 15.77
C ALA A 35 -7.18 -12.57 17.27
N ILE A 36 -7.25 -13.58 18.15
CA ILE A 36 -7.33 -13.42 19.63
C ILE A 36 -6.04 -13.88 20.34
N GLY A 37 -4.98 -14.29 19.59
CA GLY A 37 -3.69 -14.67 20.18
C GLY A 37 -3.79 -15.86 21.12
N LEU A 38 -4.01 -17.06 20.59
CA LEU A 38 -3.79 -18.31 21.33
C LEU A 38 -2.29 -18.59 21.41
N ASP A 39 -1.72 -18.42 22.59
CA ASP A 39 -0.40 -18.92 22.95
C ASP A 39 -0.44 -20.46 22.93
N LEU A 40 -0.07 -21.05 21.83
CA LEU A 40 0.25 -22.48 21.75
C LEU A 40 1.74 -22.64 22.00
N PRO A 41 2.15 -23.27 23.11
CA PRO A 41 3.58 -23.50 23.39
C PRO A 41 4.17 -24.38 22.29
N GLY A 42 5.12 -23.85 21.51
CA GLY A 42 5.87 -24.56 20.49
C GLY A 42 5.65 -24.08 19.02
N PHE A 43 4.72 -23.19 18.76
CA PHE A 43 4.52 -22.56 17.44
C PHE A 43 4.58 -21.03 17.56
N ILE A 44 5.71 -20.50 18.01
CA ILE A 44 6.00 -19.09 17.78
C ILE A 44 6.63 -18.98 16.40
N SER A 45 5.83 -19.12 15.37
CA SER A 45 6.08 -18.39 14.16
C SER A 45 5.44 -17.03 14.39
N THR A 46 6.21 -16.06 14.84
CA THR A 46 5.84 -14.66 14.72
C THR A 46 5.77 -14.34 13.21
N ALA A 47 4.67 -14.75 12.59
CA ALA A 47 4.15 -14.01 11.48
C ALA A 47 3.80 -12.63 12.08
N ASN A 48 4.78 -11.76 12.19
CA ASN A 48 4.56 -10.35 12.16
C ASN A 48 3.89 -10.07 10.81
N ALA A 49 2.59 -10.37 10.71
CA ALA A 49 1.72 -9.56 9.91
C ALA A 49 1.87 -8.17 10.54
N ASN A 50 2.83 -7.41 10.03
CA ASN A 50 2.86 -5.98 10.16
C ASN A 50 1.62 -5.45 9.44
N THR A 51 0.45 -5.74 9.96
CA THR A 51 -0.67 -4.84 9.96
C THR A 51 -0.32 -3.76 10.97
N ALA A 52 0.89 -3.15 10.83
CA ALA A 52 1.08 -1.80 11.29
C ALA A 52 -0.03 -1.05 10.55
N SER A 53 -1.10 -0.80 11.25
CA SER A 53 -2.13 0.12 10.81
C SER A 53 -1.37 1.37 10.34
N ASN A 54 -1.40 1.65 9.03
CA ASN A 54 -0.86 2.89 8.45
C ASN A 54 -1.66 4.10 8.96
N ALA A 55 -2.31 3.98 10.12
CA ALA A 55 -3.17 4.98 10.74
C ALA A 55 -2.44 6.27 11.12
N SER A 56 -1.10 6.29 11.09
CA SER A 56 -0.30 7.47 11.42
C SER A 56 0.63 7.95 10.28
N ALA A 57 0.70 7.22 9.17
CA ALA A 57 1.54 7.65 8.05
C ALA A 57 0.83 8.75 7.24
N PRO A 58 1.53 9.83 6.83
CA PRO A 58 0.94 10.91 6.06
C PRO A 58 0.34 10.43 4.74
N GLU A 59 -0.96 10.66 4.56
CA GLU A 59 -1.67 10.37 3.32
C GLU A 59 -1.66 11.60 2.41
N ILE A 60 -1.04 11.47 1.25
CA ILE A 60 -0.93 12.53 0.25
C ILE A 60 -1.92 12.26 -0.87
N GLY A 61 -3.13 12.78 -0.71
CA GLY A 61 -4.25 12.38 -1.55
C GLY A 61 -4.73 10.95 -1.23
N VAL A 62 -5.71 10.45 -1.98
CA VAL A 62 -6.35 9.15 -1.69
C VAL A 62 -5.54 7.95 -2.21
N TRP A 63 -4.59 8.17 -3.12
CA TRP A 63 -3.85 7.12 -3.83
C TRP A 63 -2.46 6.84 -3.27
N VAL A 64 -1.87 7.78 -2.52
CA VAL A 64 -0.47 7.71 -2.09
C VAL A 64 -0.36 7.96 -0.60
N VAL A 65 0.35 7.08 0.09
CA VAL A 65 0.77 7.26 1.48
C VAL A 65 2.30 7.20 1.51
N ILE A 66 2.95 8.14 2.18
CA ILE A 66 4.41 8.17 2.29
C ILE A 66 4.80 8.06 3.75
N GLN A 67 5.57 7.04 4.06
CA GLN A 67 6.07 6.80 5.42
C GLN A 67 7.32 7.65 5.71
N PRO A 68 7.61 7.94 6.98
CA PRO A 68 8.80 8.71 7.36
C PRO A 68 10.14 8.11 6.91
N ASN A 69 10.18 6.81 6.63
CA ASN A 69 11.34 6.07 6.10
C ASN A 69 11.43 6.09 4.57
N ASP A 70 10.61 6.94 3.91
CA ASP A 70 10.48 7.07 2.45
C ASP A 70 9.80 5.87 1.75
N THR A 71 9.22 4.94 2.47
CA THR A 71 8.38 3.91 1.85
C THR A 71 7.13 4.57 1.25
N VAL A 72 6.89 4.30 -0.02
CA VAL A 72 5.73 4.82 -0.77
C VAL A 72 4.72 3.70 -0.91
N VAL A 73 3.56 3.86 -0.28
CA VAL A 73 2.43 2.93 -0.40
C VAL A 73 1.47 3.45 -1.46
N ILE A 74 1.31 2.72 -2.54
CA ILE A 74 0.40 3.06 -3.63
C ILE A 74 -0.86 2.21 -3.51
N ARG A 75 -2.02 2.86 -3.45
CA ARG A 75 -3.30 2.18 -3.37
C ARG A 75 -3.83 1.82 -4.74
N VAL A 76 -4.15 0.55 -4.92
CA VAL A 76 -4.68 -0.01 -6.16
C VAL A 76 -6.01 -0.70 -5.88
N VAL A 77 -7.05 -0.37 -6.66
CA VAL A 77 -8.40 -0.92 -6.47
C VAL A 77 -8.80 -1.94 -7.55
N ARG A 78 -7.87 -2.31 -8.41
CA ARG A 78 -8.07 -3.35 -9.42
C ARG A 78 -7.45 -4.65 -8.95
N SER A 79 -8.22 -5.72 -8.97
CA SER A 79 -7.77 -7.03 -8.53
C SER A 79 -6.66 -7.58 -9.44
N GLU A 80 -5.64 -8.14 -8.84
CA GLU A 80 -4.61 -8.92 -9.53
C GLU A 80 -5.11 -10.37 -9.71
N MET A 81 -4.98 -10.88 -10.92
CA MET A 81 -5.36 -12.25 -11.31
C MET A 81 -4.26 -12.89 -12.18
N GLY A 82 -3.03 -12.40 -12.07
CA GLY A 82 -1.90 -12.81 -12.90
C GLY A 82 -1.68 -11.96 -14.16
N GLN A 83 -2.47 -10.89 -14.35
CA GLN A 83 -2.38 -10.01 -15.54
C GLN A 83 -1.45 -8.79 -15.34
N GLY A 84 -0.81 -8.64 -14.18
CA GLY A 84 0.15 -7.58 -13.90
C GLY A 84 -0.45 -6.20 -13.63
N THR A 85 -1.75 -6.09 -13.42
CA THR A 85 -2.43 -4.79 -13.20
C THR A 85 -1.90 -4.07 -11.95
N ILE A 86 -1.63 -4.82 -10.88
CA ILE A 86 -1.08 -4.24 -9.64
C ILE A 86 0.26 -3.53 -9.88
N THR A 87 1.15 -4.17 -10.62
CA THR A 87 2.46 -3.62 -10.96
C THR A 87 2.33 -2.45 -11.91
N GLY A 88 1.53 -2.61 -12.99
CA GLY A 88 1.37 -1.57 -14.01
C GLY A 88 0.76 -0.28 -13.47
N LEU A 89 -0.28 -0.37 -12.62
CA LEU A 89 -0.88 0.82 -12.01
C LEU A 89 0.06 1.48 -11.00
N ALA A 90 0.79 0.69 -10.22
CA ALA A 90 1.79 1.23 -9.29
C ALA A 90 2.93 1.95 -10.04
N GLN A 91 3.37 1.42 -11.19
CA GLN A 91 4.39 2.06 -12.02
C GLN A 91 3.92 3.41 -12.57
N LEU A 92 2.67 3.50 -13.05
CA LEU A 92 2.10 4.75 -13.54
C LEU A 92 2.06 5.83 -12.46
N VAL A 93 1.70 5.47 -11.23
CA VAL A 93 1.75 6.39 -10.08
C VAL A 93 3.18 6.78 -9.75
N ALA A 94 4.08 5.81 -9.66
CA ALA A 94 5.47 6.01 -9.27
C ALA A 94 6.22 6.93 -10.27
N GLU A 95 5.94 6.77 -11.55
CA GLU A 95 6.50 7.60 -12.62
C GLU A 95 6.08 9.07 -12.49
N GLU A 96 4.79 9.31 -12.29
CA GLU A 96 4.29 10.68 -12.09
C GLU A 96 4.74 11.29 -10.77
N LEU A 97 4.89 10.47 -9.74
CA LEU A 97 5.34 10.89 -8.41
C LEU A 97 6.85 11.17 -8.36
N GLU A 98 7.64 10.63 -9.29
CA GLU A 98 9.12 10.68 -9.25
C GLU A 98 9.72 9.97 -8.03
N CYS A 99 9.11 8.88 -7.59
CA CYS A 99 9.59 8.15 -6.43
C CYS A 99 10.58 7.03 -6.78
N ASN A 100 11.37 6.63 -5.79
CA ASN A 100 12.24 5.47 -5.90
C ASN A 100 11.43 4.19 -5.94
N TRP A 101 11.44 3.50 -7.07
CA TRP A 101 10.68 2.26 -7.28
C TRP A 101 11.02 1.17 -6.26
N SER A 102 12.27 1.09 -5.81
CA SER A 102 12.68 0.09 -4.81
C SER A 102 12.02 0.27 -3.43
N LYS A 103 11.44 1.45 -3.18
CA LYS A 103 10.73 1.79 -1.93
C LYS A 103 9.21 1.73 -2.10
N VAL A 104 8.72 1.34 -3.27
CA VAL A 104 7.28 1.24 -3.53
C VAL A 104 6.72 -0.07 -2.98
N THR A 105 5.60 0.02 -2.32
CA THR A 105 4.73 -1.11 -1.95
C THR A 105 3.30 -0.79 -2.35
N VAL A 106 2.45 -1.80 -2.43
CA VAL A 106 1.06 -1.64 -2.86
C VAL A 106 0.12 -2.05 -1.74
N ASP A 107 -0.97 -1.31 -1.61
CA ASP A 107 -2.07 -1.60 -0.70
C ASP A 107 -3.39 -1.73 -1.48
N TYR A 108 -4.26 -2.62 -1.03
CA TYR A 108 -5.60 -2.80 -1.56
C TYR A 108 -6.63 -2.24 -0.56
N PRO A 109 -7.13 -1.02 -0.79
CA PRO A 109 -8.26 -0.53 0.00
C PRO A 109 -9.46 -1.46 -0.14
N THR A 110 -10.17 -1.66 0.94
CA THR A 110 -11.39 -2.48 0.89
C THR A 110 -12.59 -1.66 0.40
N PRO A 111 -13.61 -2.31 -0.22
CA PRO A 111 -14.86 -1.63 -0.54
C PRO A 111 -15.53 -0.98 0.68
N GLY A 112 -15.42 -1.62 1.86
CA GLY A 112 -15.94 -1.06 3.12
C GLY A 112 -15.24 0.24 3.53
N GLU A 113 -13.92 0.33 3.38
CA GLU A 113 -13.16 1.56 3.61
C GLU A 113 -13.56 2.64 2.61
N SER A 114 -13.72 2.26 1.33
CA SER A 114 -14.18 3.19 0.30
C SER A 114 -15.54 3.80 0.65
N LEU A 115 -16.49 2.98 1.07
CA LEU A 115 -17.83 3.44 1.48
C LEU A 115 -17.75 4.41 2.68
N LYS A 116 -16.98 4.09 3.71
CA LYS A 116 -16.76 4.98 4.86
C LYS A 116 -16.17 6.33 4.43
N ARG A 117 -15.40 6.36 3.36
CA ARG A 117 -14.77 7.55 2.78
C ARG A 117 -15.54 8.11 1.57
N LYS A 118 -16.85 7.87 1.49
CA LYS A 118 -17.75 8.38 0.43
C LYS A 118 -17.36 7.96 -0.98
N GLY A 119 -16.80 6.76 -1.15
CA GLY A 119 -16.46 6.20 -2.45
C GLY A 119 -15.24 6.83 -3.12
N VAL A 120 -14.30 7.38 -2.36
CA VAL A 120 -13.14 8.15 -2.89
C VAL A 120 -12.29 7.39 -3.91
N TRP A 121 -12.29 6.06 -3.89
CA TRP A 121 -11.53 5.25 -4.85
C TRP A 121 -12.36 4.80 -6.06
N GLY A 122 -13.64 5.16 -6.14
CA GLY A 122 -14.50 4.84 -7.28
C GLY A 122 -14.79 3.35 -7.42
N SER A 123 -14.73 2.83 -8.65
CA SER A 123 -15.09 1.45 -8.98
C SER A 123 -13.98 0.45 -8.72
N PHE A 124 -14.30 -0.62 -7.98
CA PHE A 124 -13.42 -1.78 -7.74
C PHE A 124 -13.57 -2.88 -8.81
N SER A 125 -14.42 -2.68 -9.82
CA SER A 125 -14.66 -3.67 -10.86
C SER A 125 -13.41 -3.97 -11.68
N THR A 126 -13.08 -5.26 -11.80
CA THR A 126 -11.97 -5.76 -12.63
C THR A 126 -12.54 -6.71 -13.67
N GLY A 127 -12.34 -6.43 -14.96
CA GLY A 127 -12.85 -7.22 -16.07
C GLY A 127 -12.89 -6.44 -17.37
N GLY A 128 -13.11 -7.11 -18.49
CA GLY A 128 -13.21 -6.49 -19.81
C GLY A 128 -11.96 -5.70 -20.24
N SER A 129 -10.78 -6.13 -19.83
CA SER A 129 -9.49 -5.47 -20.10
C SER A 129 -9.43 -4.00 -19.66
N ARG A 130 -10.20 -3.64 -18.62
CA ARG A 130 -10.32 -2.25 -18.15
C ARG A 130 -9.30 -1.89 -17.07
N GLY A 131 -8.56 -2.85 -16.51
CA GLY A 131 -7.68 -2.63 -15.37
C GLY A 131 -6.75 -1.43 -15.53
N ILE A 132 -5.95 -1.39 -16.58
CA ILE A 132 -5.08 -0.24 -16.89
C ILE A 132 -5.86 0.83 -17.66
N ARG A 133 -6.48 0.46 -18.78
CA ARG A 133 -7.08 1.38 -19.74
C ARG A 133 -8.06 2.41 -19.15
N THR A 134 -8.85 2.03 -18.13
CA THR A 134 -9.81 2.95 -17.49
C THR A 134 -9.28 3.55 -16.19
N SER A 135 -8.09 3.15 -15.78
CA SER A 135 -7.49 3.62 -14.52
C SER A 135 -6.32 4.56 -14.72
N GLU A 136 -5.69 4.52 -15.90
CA GLU A 136 -4.48 5.26 -16.25
C GLU A 136 -4.59 6.75 -15.89
N ASP A 137 -5.62 7.45 -16.36
CA ASP A 137 -5.76 8.89 -16.15
C ASP A 137 -5.82 9.27 -14.68
N TYR A 138 -6.67 8.61 -13.91
CA TYR A 138 -6.87 9.01 -12.51
C TYR A 138 -5.71 8.59 -11.59
N VAL A 139 -5.03 7.46 -11.86
CA VAL A 139 -3.87 7.05 -11.04
C VAL A 139 -2.65 7.91 -11.36
N ARG A 140 -2.41 8.26 -12.63
CA ARG A 140 -1.36 9.22 -13.01
C ARG A 140 -1.60 10.57 -12.35
N LYS A 141 -2.83 11.10 -12.41
CA LYS A 141 -3.19 12.34 -11.71
C LYS A 141 -2.98 12.25 -10.20
N GLY A 142 -3.25 11.09 -9.60
CA GLY A 142 -2.96 10.84 -8.20
C GLY A 142 -1.47 10.96 -7.87
N GLY A 143 -0.59 10.38 -8.68
CA GLY A 143 0.86 10.48 -8.55
C GLY A 143 1.36 11.91 -8.75
N ALA A 144 0.91 12.57 -9.82
CA ALA A 144 1.28 13.96 -10.14
C ALA A 144 0.82 14.94 -9.04
N ALA A 145 -0.42 14.79 -8.52
CA ALA A 145 -0.92 15.58 -7.41
C ALA A 145 -0.04 15.44 -6.17
N ALA A 146 0.32 14.21 -5.81
CA ALA A 146 1.18 13.96 -4.67
C ALA A 146 2.57 14.59 -4.85
N ARG A 147 3.17 14.51 -6.03
CA ARG A 147 4.43 15.19 -6.36
C ARG A 147 4.31 16.71 -6.19
N ILE A 148 3.26 17.33 -6.72
CA ILE A 148 3.01 18.78 -6.58
C ILE A 148 2.93 19.17 -5.11
N MET A 149 2.19 18.42 -4.29
CA MET A 149 2.05 18.70 -2.86
C MET A 149 3.37 18.55 -2.10
N LEU A 150 4.17 17.54 -2.41
CA LEU A 150 5.49 17.33 -1.80
C LEU A 150 6.46 18.45 -2.16
N VAL A 151 6.54 18.83 -3.43
CA VAL A 151 7.36 19.93 -3.91
C VAL A 151 6.94 21.25 -3.27
N GLN A 152 5.64 21.51 -3.17
CA GLN A 152 5.10 22.70 -2.50
C GLN A 152 5.47 22.74 -1.02
N ALA A 153 5.39 21.60 -0.31
CA ALA A 153 5.77 21.52 1.10
C ALA A 153 7.27 21.81 1.30
N ALA A 154 8.13 21.27 0.46
CA ALA A 154 9.57 21.55 0.51
C ALA A 154 9.88 23.01 0.20
N ALA A 155 9.25 23.56 -0.83
CA ALA A 155 9.41 24.98 -1.21
C ALA A 155 8.96 25.92 -0.09
N ASN A 156 7.83 25.64 0.56
CA ASN A 156 7.35 26.39 1.72
C ASN A 156 8.36 26.34 2.88
N GLN A 157 8.93 25.17 3.16
CA GLN A 157 9.94 24.99 4.21
C GLN A 157 11.20 25.81 3.93
N TRP A 158 11.55 26.00 2.68
CA TRP A 158 12.75 26.74 2.26
C TRP A 158 12.51 28.21 1.95
N GLY A 159 11.25 28.64 1.86
CA GLY A 159 10.89 30.00 1.48
C GLY A 159 11.24 30.34 0.03
N VAL A 160 11.09 29.37 -0.89
CA VAL A 160 11.42 29.50 -2.31
C VAL A 160 10.22 29.18 -3.19
N SER A 161 10.31 29.48 -4.48
CA SER A 161 9.26 29.10 -5.44
C SER A 161 9.28 27.59 -5.69
N PRO A 162 8.11 26.91 -5.75
CA PRO A 162 8.03 25.50 -6.16
C PRO A 162 8.65 25.23 -7.55
N ALA A 163 8.62 26.24 -8.44
CA ALA A 163 9.21 26.12 -9.77
C ALA A 163 10.75 25.99 -9.75
N GLU A 164 11.40 26.35 -8.64
CA GLU A 164 12.86 26.21 -8.45
C GLU A 164 13.23 24.84 -7.86
N CYS A 165 12.23 24.01 -7.56
CA CYS A 165 12.41 22.72 -6.93
C CYS A 165 12.08 21.58 -7.91
N VAL A 166 12.90 20.53 -7.89
CA VAL A 166 12.72 19.34 -8.72
C VAL A 166 12.62 18.11 -7.84
N ALA A 167 11.64 17.26 -8.11
CA ALA A 167 11.51 15.95 -7.50
C ALA A 167 12.17 14.90 -8.40
N SER A 168 12.97 14.03 -7.81
CA SER A 168 13.55 12.87 -8.49
C SER A 168 13.95 11.81 -7.46
N ASN A 169 13.65 10.56 -7.75
CA ASN A 169 14.05 9.41 -6.94
C ASN A 169 13.70 9.55 -5.43
N SER A 170 12.49 10.01 -5.12
CA SER A 170 11.99 10.32 -3.76
C SER A 170 12.72 11.44 -3.03
N ILE A 171 13.42 12.30 -3.74
CA ILE A 171 14.14 13.46 -3.19
C ILE A 171 13.66 14.72 -3.90
N ILE A 172 13.44 15.80 -3.15
CA ILE A 172 13.19 17.12 -3.69
C ILE A 172 14.46 17.93 -3.53
N THR A 173 14.90 18.60 -4.59
CA THR A 173 16.10 19.42 -4.61
C THR A 173 15.76 20.84 -5.09
N HIS A 174 16.18 21.85 -4.34
CA HIS A 174 16.18 23.25 -4.81
C HIS A 174 17.43 23.49 -5.62
N GLN A 175 17.28 23.71 -6.93
CA GLN A 175 18.39 23.74 -7.89
C GLN A 175 19.41 24.85 -7.61
N ALA A 176 18.95 26.04 -7.25
CA ALA A 176 19.82 27.17 -7.04
C ALA A 176 20.75 27.05 -5.81
N SER A 177 20.27 26.42 -4.71
CA SER A 177 21.06 26.30 -3.47
C SER A 177 21.61 24.90 -3.21
N GLY A 178 21.22 23.89 -3.99
CA GLY A 178 21.58 22.49 -3.77
C GLY A 178 20.96 21.84 -2.53
N ARG A 179 20.07 22.55 -1.81
CA ARG A 179 19.35 21.95 -0.66
C ARG A 179 18.47 20.81 -1.14
N SER A 180 18.42 19.73 -0.36
CA SER A 180 17.59 18.57 -0.69
C SER A 180 16.89 18.03 0.55
N VAL A 181 15.74 17.37 0.33
CA VAL A 181 14.96 16.71 1.37
C VAL A 181 14.24 15.49 0.78
N SER A 182 14.14 14.41 1.57
CA SER A 182 13.40 13.23 1.13
C SER A 182 11.89 13.40 1.29
N PHE A 183 11.13 12.63 0.52
CA PHE A 183 9.67 12.65 0.56
C PHE A 183 9.12 12.37 1.96
N GLY A 184 9.66 11.36 2.66
CA GLY A 184 9.20 11.01 4.00
C GLY A 184 9.33 12.13 5.03
N LYS A 185 10.32 13.02 4.86
CA LYS A 185 10.52 14.14 5.78
C LYS A 185 9.53 15.29 5.58
N VAL A 186 9.02 15.48 4.37
CA VAL A 186 8.05 16.54 4.05
C VAL A 186 6.62 16.04 3.92
N ALA A 187 6.42 14.72 3.94
CA ALA A 187 5.11 14.10 3.74
C ALA A 187 4.04 14.60 4.71
N ALA A 188 4.39 14.79 5.99
CA ALA A 188 3.45 15.29 7.01
C ALA A 188 2.97 16.73 6.71
N GLU A 189 3.85 17.58 6.20
CA GLU A 189 3.48 18.95 5.81
C GLU A 189 2.74 18.94 4.47
N ALA A 190 3.14 18.11 3.53
CA ALA A 190 2.46 17.95 2.26
C ALA A 190 1.00 17.49 2.45
N ALA A 191 0.74 16.57 3.37
CA ALA A 191 -0.60 16.07 3.67
C ALA A 191 -1.58 17.13 4.20
N LYS A 192 -1.08 18.26 4.69
CA LYS A 192 -1.89 19.41 5.15
C LYS A 192 -2.30 20.34 4.01
N LEU A 193 -1.64 20.24 2.86
CA LEU A 193 -1.94 21.10 1.72
C LEU A 193 -3.22 20.64 0.99
N PRO A 194 -3.93 21.56 0.36
CA PRO A 194 -5.07 21.19 -0.47
C PRO A 194 -4.61 20.37 -1.67
N VAL A 195 -5.39 19.34 -2.00
CA VAL A 195 -5.15 18.54 -3.22
C VAL A 195 -5.40 19.44 -4.45
N PRO A 196 -4.46 19.49 -5.41
CA PRO A 196 -4.63 20.29 -6.62
C PRO A 196 -5.86 19.88 -7.43
N ASP A 197 -6.49 20.85 -8.11
CA ASP A 197 -7.59 20.54 -9.03
C ASP A 197 -7.09 19.60 -10.14
N ALA A 198 -7.81 18.50 -10.34
CA ALA A 198 -7.48 17.49 -11.34
C ALA A 198 -7.38 18.04 -12.78
N LYS A 199 -8.06 19.17 -13.08
CA LYS A 199 -7.98 19.85 -14.37
C LYS A 199 -6.70 20.68 -14.56
N ALA A 200 -6.09 21.11 -13.45
CA ALA A 200 -4.86 21.88 -13.45
C ALA A 200 -3.60 20.99 -13.44
N ILE A 201 -3.74 19.69 -13.19
CA ILE A 201 -2.61 18.77 -13.12
C ILE A 201 -2.12 18.45 -14.53
N GLN A 202 -0.88 18.82 -14.81
CA GLN A 202 -0.17 18.40 -16.01
C GLN A 202 0.54 17.08 -15.74
N LEU A 203 0.26 16.10 -16.58
CA LEU A 203 0.95 14.81 -16.57
C LEU A 203 2.27 14.93 -17.35
N LYS A 204 3.21 14.05 -17.03
CA LYS A 204 4.44 13.91 -17.82
C LYS A 204 4.10 13.37 -19.21
N ASP A 205 4.85 13.80 -20.19
CA ASP A 205 4.76 13.22 -21.53
C ASP A 205 5.22 11.74 -21.49
N PRO A 206 4.58 10.87 -22.29
CA PRO A 206 4.91 9.44 -22.35
C PRO A 206 6.35 9.18 -22.78
#